data_b4190c08e55a775404e7ace11b6b76f9
#
_entry.id   b4190c08e55a775404e7ace11b6b76f9
#
_cell.length_a   1.000
_cell.length_b   1.000
_cell.length_c   1.000
_cell.angle_alpha   90.00
_cell.angle_beta   90.00
_cell.angle_gamma   90.00
#
_symmetry.space_group_name_H-M   'P 1'
#
loop_
_entity.id
_entity.type
_entity.pdbx_description
1 polymer ?
#
loop_
_entity_poly.entity_id
_entity_poly.type
_entity_poly.pdbx_seq_one_letter_code
_entity_poly.pdbx_strand_id
1 'polypeptide(L)'
;MRPLADEIRPQTLDDVAGQKHLLGEGALLRRLIENGTDANLIFYGPSGTGKTTVANIIAKQANKTLYTLNATTASLQDVKNVIADVDTMLAPNGILLYLDEIQYFNKKQQQSLLEFLENGKITLIASTTENPYFYIYNALLSRSTVFEFKPLTVEDTIPAVVRALNIEKERSQLPFDWAEDVPRTVAAGCGGDVRKAVNAVELLYRSARPKDGGLYVTREDAVQLSQCSAMRYDREGDDHYDLLSALHKSIRGSDPDAAVYYLGRLLVAGDLISPCRRLLCIAAEDIGLAYPQAITVVKSCVDAALQLGLPEARLPLGEAAVLLATAPKSNSAHNAIIAAMEDIQRGAVGDIPRHLKNVHADSTGTEKAPAYKYPHNYPQHYVEQRYLPETLGDRTYYEYGENKTEQAAKRYWDEIKRK
;
A
#
# COMPACT_ATOMS: atom_id res chain seq x y z
N MET A 1 -12.17 -16.97 -26.31
CA MET A 1 -12.34 -17.76 -25.06
C MET A 1 -12.13 -16.83 -23.89
N ARG A 2 -12.99 -16.85 -22.88
CA ARG A 2 -12.72 -16.09 -21.62
C ARG A 2 -11.59 -16.79 -20.88
N PRO A 3 -10.73 -16.05 -20.15
CA PRO A 3 -9.70 -16.65 -19.29
C PRO A 3 -10.34 -17.57 -18.25
N LEU A 4 -9.70 -18.71 -17.94
CA LEU A 4 -10.23 -19.67 -16.96
C LEU A 4 -10.52 -19.01 -15.60
N ALA A 5 -9.68 -18.08 -15.15
CA ALA A 5 -9.84 -17.35 -13.91
C ALA A 5 -11.15 -16.55 -13.81
N ASP A 6 -11.72 -16.09 -14.93
CA ASP A 6 -13.02 -15.40 -14.93
C ASP A 6 -14.19 -16.36 -14.98
N GLU A 7 -14.02 -17.54 -15.58
CA GLU A 7 -15.06 -18.55 -15.68
C GLU A 7 -15.30 -19.30 -14.37
N ILE A 8 -14.23 -19.65 -13.66
CA ILE A 8 -14.30 -20.41 -12.40
C ILE A 8 -14.45 -19.54 -11.16
N ARG A 9 -14.76 -18.26 -11.37
CA ARG A 9 -14.92 -17.30 -10.26
C ARG A 9 -15.94 -17.79 -9.24
N PRO A 10 -15.60 -17.78 -7.92
CA PRO A 10 -16.52 -18.17 -6.86
C PRO A 10 -17.89 -17.49 -6.96
N GLN A 11 -18.95 -18.26 -6.71
CA GLN A 11 -20.33 -17.77 -6.72
C GLN A 11 -20.92 -17.60 -5.33
N THR A 12 -20.30 -18.21 -4.32
CA THR A 12 -20.69 -18.12 -2.90
C THR A 12 -19.51 -17.65 -2.07
N LEU A 13 -19.78 -17.13 -0.87
CA LEU A 13 -18.74 -16.67 0.05
C LEU A 13 -17.84 -17.83 0.52
N ASP A 14 -18.39 -19.03 0.64
CA ASP A 14 -17.67 -20.21 1.11
C ASP A 14 -16.67 -20.73 0.08
N ASP A 15 -16.85 -20.40 -1.20
CA ASP A 15 -15.94 -20.75 -2.30
C ASP A 15 -14.77 -19.78 -2.44
N VAL A 16 -14.81 -18.63 -1.76
CA VAL A 16 -13.75 -17.63 -1.81
C VAL A 16 -12.53 -18.15 -1.04
N ALA A 17 -11.38 -18.16 -1.68
CA ALA A 17 -10.16 -18.63 -1.07
C ALA A 17 -9.73 -17.73 0.12
N GLY A 18 -9.43 -18.34 1.25
CA GLY A 18 -8.94 -17.67 2.45
C GLY A 18 -9.88 -16.60 3.01
N GLN A 19 -9.32 -15.46 3.46
CA GLN A 19 -10.05 -14.29 4.02
C GLN A 19 -10.99 -14.65 5.18
N LYS A 20 -10.66 -15.66 6.00
CA LYS A 20 -11.50 -16.13 7.10
C LYS A 20 -11.87 -15.05 8.11
N HIS A 21 -11.00 -14.05 8.31
CA HIS A 21 -11.24 -12.90 9.18
C HIS A 21 -12.35 -11.96 8.67
N LEU A 22 -12.65 -11.98 7.37
CA LEU A 22 -13.72 -11.19 6.72
C LEU A 22 -14.95 -12.03 6.40
N LEU A 23 -14.75 -13.26 5.91
CA LEU A 23 -15.77 -14.09 5.30
C LEU A 23 -16.09 -15.35 6.14
N GLY A 24 -15.35 -15.61 7.21
CA GLY A 24 -15.61 -16.71 8.12
C GLY A 24 -16.94 -16.54 8.85
N GLU A 25 -17.42 -17.62 9.46
CA GLU A 25 -18.67 -17.62 10.21
C GLU A 25 -18.65 -16.55 11.32
N GLY A 26 -19.68 -15.70 11.37
CA GLY A 26 -19.78 -14.60 12.34
C GLY A 26 -18.92 -13.37 12.04
N ALA A 27 -18.10 -13.35 10.97
CA ALA A 27 -17.32 -12.19 10.59
C ALA A 27 -18.21 -11.00 10.16
N LEU A 28 -17.74 -9.78 10.43
CA LEU A 28 -18.54 -8.57 10.18
C LEU A 28 -18.96 -8.42 8.71
N LEU A 29 -18.03 -8.56 7.77
CA LEU A 29 -18.31 -8.42 6.35
C LEU A 29 -19.32 -9.49 5.89
N ARG A 30 -19.13 -10.76 6.32
CA ARG A 30 -20.08 -11.84 6.01
C ARG A 30 -21.49 -11.51 6.47
N ARG A 31 -21.66 -11.07 7.72
CA ARG A 31 -22.98 -10.69 8.25
C ARG A 31 -23.61 -9.52 7.49
N LEU A 32 -22.79 -8.51 7.10
CA LEU A 32 -23.27 -7.40 6.28
C LEU A 32 -23.80 -7.91 4.94
N ILE A 33 -23.09 -8.82 4.28
CA ILE A 33 -23.48 -9.38 2.99
C ILE A 33 -24.75 -10.21 3.12
N GLU A 34 -24.81 -11.12 4.10
CA GLU A 34 -25.97 -12.01 4.34
C GLU A 34 -27.24 -11.23 4.69
N ASN A 35 -27.11 -10.08 5.36
CA ASN A 35 -28.24 -9.19 5.69
C ASN A 35 -28.63 -8.21 4.56
N GLY A 36 -27.94 -8.24 3.42
CA GLY A 36 -28.24 -7.35 2.29
C GLY A 36 -27.82 -5.92 2.55
N THR A 37 -26.51 -5.65 2.56
CA THR A 37 -25.99 -4.30 2.84
C THR A 37 -26.12 -3.36 1.65
N ASP A 38 -26.53 -2.12 1.93
CA ASP A 38 -26.45 -0.97 1.03
C ASP A 38 -25.29 -0.02 1.39
N ALA A 39 -24.43 -0.45 2.30
CA ALA A 39 -23.28 0.36 2.74
C ALA A 39 -22.22 0.47 1.64
N ASN A 40 -21.60 1.63 1.56
CA ASN A 40 -20.42 1.81 0.73
C ASN A 40 -19.21 1.13 1.37
N LEU A 41 -18.45 0.39 0.57
CA LEU A 41 -17.35 -0.43 1.04
C LEU A 41 -16.05 -0.06 0.29
N ILE A 42 -14.94 -0.14 0.99
CA ILE A 42 -13.61 -0.01 0.40
C ILE A 42 -12.82 -1.27 0.73
N PHE A 43 -12.40 -1.99 -0.30
CA PHE A 43 -11.58 -3.19 -0.19
C PHE A 43 -10.14 -2.85 -0.53
N TYR A 44 -9.22 -3.05 0.39
CA TYR A 44 -7.80 -2.85 0.09
C TYR A 44 -6.98 -4.10 0.39
N GLY A 45 -5.86 -4.25 -0.32
CA GLY A 45 -4.95 -5.38 -0.17
C GLY A 45 -4.44 -5.88 -1.52
N PRO A 46 -3.54 -6.88 -1.54
CA PRO A 46 -2.86 -7.37 -2.74
C PRO A 46 -3.82 -7.83 -3.84
N SER A 47 -3.31 -7.88 -5.08
CA SER A 47 -4.05 -8.41 -6.22
C SER A 47 -4.35 -9.91 -6.05
N GLY A 48 -5.40 -10.40 -6.70
CA GLY A 48 -5.74 -11.84 -6.68
C GLY A 48 -6.30 -12.38 -5.35
N THR A 49 -6.52 -11.54 -4.34
CA THR A 49 -7.01 -11.93 -3.00
C THR A 49 -8.54 -12.05 -2.90
N GLY A 50 -9.28 -11.82 -4.00
CA GLY A 50 -10.73 -12.04 -4.06
C GLY A 50 -11.59 -10.78 -3.97
N LYS A 51 -11.06 -9.55 -3.92
CA LYS A 51 -11.82 -8.29 -3.81
C LYS A 51 -12.94 -8.17 -4.84
N THR A 52 -12.64 -8.33 -6.13
CA THR A 52 -13.62 -8.29 -7.22
C THR A 52 -14.64 -9.43 -7.13
N THR A 53 -14.21 -10.60 -6.68
CA THR A 53 -15.09 -11.76 -6.50
C THR A 53 -16.15 -11.49 -5.43
N VAL A 54 -15.72 -10.97 -4.27
CA VAL A 54 -16.64 -10.61 -3.18
C VAL A 54 -17.60 -9.51 -3.61
N ALA A 55 -17.15 -8.50 -4.36
CA ALA A 55 -18.03 -7.46 -4.90
C ALA A 55 -19.10 -8.04 -5.83
N ASN A 56 -18.76 -9.01 -6.68
CA ASN A 56 -19.74 -9.71 -7.54
C ASN A 56 -20.77 -10.49 -6.71
N ILE A 57 -20.33 -11.17 -5.64
CA ILE A 57 -21.25 -11.92 -4.76
C ILE A 57 -22.21 -10.96 -4.05
N ILE A 58 -21.70 -9.82 -3.55
CA ILE A 58 -22.53 -8.78 -2.91
C ILE A 58 -23.60 -8.28 -3.87
N ALA A 59 -23.22 -7.92 -5.09
CA ALA A 59 -24.16 -7.42 -6.09
C ALA A 59 -25.27 -8.43 -6.40
N LYS A 60 -24.92 -9.71 -6.52
CA LYS A 60 -25.86 -10.79 -6.77
C LYS A 60 -26.82 -11.00 -5.60
N GLN A 61 -26.32 -10.97 -4.36
CA GLN A 61 -27.17 -11.14 -3.16
C GLN A 61 -28.08 -9.93 -2.92
N ALA A 62 -27.59 -8.71 -3.18
CA ALA A 62 -28.38 -7.49 -3.06
C ALA A 62 -29.38 -7.31 -4.22
N ASN A 63 -29.40 -8.21 -5.20
CA ASN A 63 -30.22 -8.12 -6.41
C ASN A 63 -30.09 -6.78 -7.15
N LYS A 64 -28.87 -6.18 -7.10
CA LYS A 64 -28.53 -4.93 -7.77
C LYS A 64 -27.80 -5.19 -9.08
N THR A 65 -27.96 -4.26 -10.03
CA THR A 65 -27.20 -4.31 -11.27
C THR A 65 -25.76 -3.90 -10.99
N LEU A 66 -24.82 -4.80 -11.28
CA LEU A 66 -23.37 -4.53 -11.09
C LEU A 66 -22.80 -3.84 -12.31
N TYR A 67 -22.23 -2.66 -12.08
CA TYR A 67 -21.35 -1.98 -13.04
C TYR A 67 -19.91 -2.03 -12.51
N THR A 68 -19.01 -2.43 -13.41
CA THR A 68 -17.56 -2.49 -13.07
C THR A 68 -16.81 -1.48 -13.91
N LEU A 69 -16.12 -0.57 -13.24
CA LEU A 69 -15.21 0.39 -13.86
C LEU A 69 -13.81 0.21 -13.28
N ASN A 70 -12.80 0.41 -14.13
CA ASN A 70 -11.41 0.44 -13.68
C ASN A 70 -10.91 1.89 -13.76
N ALA A 71 -10.48 2.46 -12.61
CA ALA A 71 -10.07 3.86 -12.53
C ALA A 71 -8.80 4.19 -13.34
N THR A 72 -8.05 3.18 -13.80
CA THR A 72 -6.91 3.42 -14.71
C THR A 72 -7.34 3.83 -16.10
N THR A 73 -8.55 3.44 -16.54
CA THR A 73 -9.07 3.68 -17.91
C THR A 73 -10.36 4.47 -17.91
N ALA A 74 -11.12 4.43 -16.82
CA ALA A 74 -12.43 5.08 -16.73
C ALA A 74 -12.31 6.59 -16.52
N SER A 75 -13.26 7.31 -17.09
CA SER A 75 -13.46 8.75 -16.91
C SER A 75 -14.67 9.05 -16.01
N LEU A 76 -14.81 10.29 -15.55
CA LEU A 76 -16.03 10.75 -14.88
C LEU A 76 -17.28 10.63 -15.76
N GLN A 77 -17.12 10.69 -17.08
CA GLN A 77 -18.24 10.52 -18.01
C GLN A 77 -18.77 9.09 -17.97
N ASP A 78 -17.88 8.10 -17.82
CA ASP A 78 -18.31 6.68 -17.68
C ASP A 78 -19.11 6.47 -16.40
N VAL A 79 -18.71 7.10 -15.28
CA VAL A 79 -19.50 7.08 -14.04
C VAL A 79 -20.88 7.73 -14.27
N LYS A 80 -20.95 8.88 -14.93
CA LYS A 80 -22.23 9.54 -15.24
C LYS A 80 -23.12 8.71 -16.14
N ASN A 81 -22.54 7.98 -17.10
CA ASN A 81 -23.29 7.05 -17.95
C ASN A 81 -23.92 5.91 -17.12
N VAL A 82 -23.15 5.33 -16.18
CA VAL A 82 -23.69 4.33 -15.25
C VAL A 82 -24.84 4.88 -14.42
N ILE A 83 -24.73 6.13 -13.96
CA ILE A 83 -25.77 6.76 -13.15
C ILE A 83 -27.03 7.06 -13.97
N ALA A 84 -26.89 7.35 -15.26
CA ALA A 84 -28.04 7.56 -16.14
C ALA A 84 -28.94 6.32 -16.27
N ASP A 85 -28.39 5.13 -15.95
CA ASP A 85 -29.15 3.88 -15.97
C ASP A 85 -29.93 3.65 -14.65
N VAL A 86 -29.73 4.48 -13.61
CA VAL A 86 -30.49 4.40 -12.35
C VAL A 86 -31.96 4.69 -12.62
N ASP A 87 -32.82 3.92 -11.97
CA ASP A 87 -34.30 4.01 -12.12
C ASP A 87 -34.82 3.69 -13.53
N THR A 88 -33.97 3.08 -14.38
CA THR A 88 -34.38 2.57 -15.70
C THR A 88 -34.68 1.06 -15.66
N MET A 89 -35.19 0.53 -16.76
CA MET A 89 -35.38 -0.92 -16.91
C MET A 89 -34.06 -1.72 -16.84
N LEU A 90 -32.90 -1.05 -16.99
CA LEU A 90 -31.57 -1.68 -16.91
C LEU A 90 -31.13 -1.91 -15.46
N ALA A 91 -31.62 -1.12 -14.51
CA ALA A 91 -31.28 -1.22 -13.10
C ALA A 91 -32.48 -1.01 -12.17
N PRO A 92 -33.51 -1.89 -12.22
CA PRO A 92 -34.77 -1.70 -11.51
C PRO A 92 -34.63 -1.74 -9.98
N ASN A 93 -33.58 -2.38 -9.48
CA ASN A 93 -33.32 -2.53 -8.04
C ASN A 93 -32.10 -1.69 -7.57
N GLY A 94 -31.72 -0.69 -8.36
CA GLY A 94 -30.57 0.15 -8.09
C GLY A 94 -29.26 -0.41 -8.60
N ILE A 95 -28.22 0.38 -8.48
CA ILE A 95 -26.88 0.10 -9.02
C ILE A 95 -25.89 -0.15 -7.90
N LEU A 96 -25.08 -1.19 -8.07
CA LEU A 96 -23.83 -1.38 -7.35
C LEU A 96 -22.67 -1.05 -8.31
N LEU A 97 -21.94 0.02 -8.03
CA LEU A 97 -20.75 0.41 -8.77
C LEU A 97 -19.52 -0.21 -8.11
N TYR A 98 -18.87 -1.15 -8.79
CA TYR A 98 -17.54 -1.62 -8.43
C TYR A 98 -16.48 -0.78 -9.15
N LEU A 99 -15.72 0.01 -8.40
CA LEU A 99 -14.64 0.83 -8.93
C LEU A 99 -13.29 0.23 -8.54
N ASP A 100 -12.62 -0.40 -9.49
CA ASP A 100 -11.32 -1.03 -9.30
C ASP A 100 -10.20 0.01 -9.40
N GLU A 101 -9.17 -0.14 -8.55
CA GLU A 101 -7.98 0.70 -8.49
C GLU A 101 -8.30 2.20 -8.30
N ILE A 102 -9.18 2.51 -7.35
CA ILE A 102 -9.68 3.89 -7.10
C ILE A 102 -8.58 4.94 -6.89
N GLN A 103 -7.37 4.56 -6.46
CA GLN A 103 -6.24 5.48 -6.27
C GLN A 103 -5.81 6.19 -7.57
N TYR A 104 -6.17 5.68 -8.73
CA TYR A 104 -5.91 6.34 -10.03
C TYR A 104 -6.90 7.47 -10.35
N PHE A 105 -8.03 7.53 -9.64
CA PHE A 105 -8.89 8.71 -9.72
C PHE A 105 -8.28 9.86 -8.92
N ASN A 106 -8.13 11.02 -9.56
CA ASN A 106 -7.69 12.22 -8.88
C ASN A 106 -8.75 12.72 -7.87
N LYS A 107 -8.34 13.64 -6.97
CA LYS A 107 -9.20 14.17 -5.90
C LYS A 107 -10.54 14.71 -6.41
N LYS A 108 -10.56 15.41 -7.58
CA LYS A 108 -11.80 15.94 -8.16
C LYS A 108 -12.73 14.83 -8.64
N GLN A 109 -12.17 13.78 -9.23
CA GLN A 109 -12.94 12.62 -9.67
C GLN A 109 -13.55 11.87 -8.47
N GLN A 110 -12.76 11.64 -7.43
CA GLN A 110 -13.26 11.01 -6.20
C GLN A 110 -14.32 11.88 -5.52
N GLN A 111 -14.14 13.21 -5.49
CA GLN A 111 -15.13 14.14 -4.93
C GLN A 111 -16.45 14.11 -5.69
N SER A 112 -16.41 13.96 -7.02
CA SER A 112 -17.63 13.87 -7.83
C SER A 112 -18.48 12.64 -7.57
N LEU A 113 -17.88 11.55 -7.00
CA LEU A 113 -18.65 10.37 -6.59
C LEU A 113 -19.56 10.65 -5.38
N LEU A 114 -19.19 11.60 -4.52
CA LEU A 114 -19.93 11.89 -3.28
C LEU A 114 -21.39 12.27 -3.53
N GLU A 115 -21.66 13.10 -4.54
CA GLU A 115 -23.03 13.52 -4.88
C GLU A 115 -23.95 12.34 -5.13
N PHE A 116 -23.44 11.30 -5.78
CA PHE A 116 -24.22 10.10 -6.14
C PHE A 116 -24.37 9.10 -4.98
N LEU A 117 -23.40 9.09 -4.07
CA LEU A 117 -23.47 8.29 -2.84
C LEU A 117 -24.44 8.91 -1.83
N GLU A 118 -24.40 10.24 -1.67
CA GLU A 118 -25.29 10.96 -0.75
C GLU A 118 -26.76 10.90 -1.16
N ASN A 119 -27.04 10.88 -2.45
CA ASN A 119 -28.39 10.72 -2.98
C ASN A 119 -28.91 9.28 -2.96
N GLY A 120 -28.10 8.31 -2.50
CA GLY A 120 -28.46 6.89 -2.48
C GLY A 120 -28.68 6.25 -3.86
N LYS A 121 -28.30 6.94 -4.95
CA LYS A 121 -28.50 6.45 -6.32
C LYS A 121 -27.62 5.25 -6.64
N ILE A 122 -26.45 5.19 -6.05
CA ILE A 122 -25.52 4.08 -6.21
C ILE A 122 -24.98 3.59 -4.86
N THR A 123 -24.70 2.31 -4.79
CA THR A 123 -23.87 1.73 -3.72
C THR A 123 -22.47 1.52 -4.29
N LEU A 124 -21.46 2.06 -3.62
CA LEU A 124 -20.07 1.97 -4.07
C LEU A 124 -19.34 0.84 -3.36
N ILE A 125 -18.68 0.00 -4.14
CA ILE A 125 -17.58 -0.85 -3.65
C ILE A 125 -16.32 -0.42 -4.41
N ALA A 126 -15.41 0.25 -3.73
CA ALA A 126 -14.12 0.60 -4.30
C ALA A 126 -13.04 -0.41 -3.91
N SER A 127 -12.10 -0.68 -4.80
CA SER A 127 -10.93 -1.50 -4.48
C SER A 127 -9.62 -0.75 -4.75
N THR A 128 -8.60 -1.11 -4.00
CA THR A 128 -7.24 -0.57 -4.16
C THR A 128 -6.21 -1.59 -3.68
N THR A 129 -5.03 -1.56 -4.28
CA THR A 129 -3.85 -2.27 -3.79
C THR A 129 -3.03 -1.43 -2.80
N GLU A 130 -3.31 -0.12 -2.73
CA GLU A 130 -2.60 0.83 -1.88
C GLU A 130 -3.34 1.08 -0.56
N ASN A 131 -2.65 1.65 0.43
CA ASN A 131 -3.28 2.00 1.69
C ASN A 131 -4.35 3.11 1.49
N PRO A 132 -5.64 2.84 1.75
CA PRO A 132 -6.73 3.76 1.42
C PRO A 132 -6.64 5.09 2.16
N TYR A 133 -6.05 5.13 3.35
CA TYR A 133 -5.94 6.34 4.16
C TYR A 133 -5.00 7.40 3.57
N PHE A 134 -4.13 7.03 2.61
CA PHE A 134 -3.23 7.94 1.92
C PHE A 134 -3.74 8.39 0.54
N TYR A 135 -4.53 7.54 -0.11
CA TYR A 135 -4.89 7.74 -1.53
C TYR A 135 -6.36 8.05 -1.76
N ILE A 136 -7.24 7.70 -0.81
CA ILE A 136 -8.67 7.95 -0.95
C ILE A 136 -9.05 9.25 -0.24
N TYR A 137 -9.92 10.02 -0.89
CA TYR A 137 -10.40 11.28 -0.35
C TYR A 137 -11.17 11.06 0.97
N ASN A 138 -10.82 11.81 2.02
CA ASN A 138 -11.33 11.61 3.38
C ASN A 138 -12.87 11.62 3.45
N ALA A 139 -13.55 12.40 2.61
CA ALA A 139 -15.01 12.41 2.58
C ALA A 139 -15.64 11.11 2.03
N LEU A 140 -14.94 10.36 1.17
CA LEU A 140 -15.33 9.01 0.78
C LEU A 140 -15.06 7.99 1.90
N LEU A 141 -13.89 8.09 2.55
CA LEU A 141 -13.53 7.24 3.69
C LEU A 141 -14.55 7.36 4.82
N SER A 142 -14.97 8.57 5.16
CA SER A 142 -15.95 8.80 6.24
C SER A 142 -17.36 8.25 5.95
N ARG A 143 -17.67 7.93 4.68
CA ARG A 143 -18.96 7.39 4.22
C ARG A 143 -18.87 5.93 3.79
N SER A 144 -17.73 5.30 4.02
CA SER A 144 -17.47 3.92 3.59
C SER A 144 -16.87 3.11 4.72
N THR A 145 -17.12 1.82 4.72
CA THR A 145 -16.45 0.89 5.64
C THR A 145 -15.28 0.24 4.92
N VAL A 146 -14.10 0.29 5.55
CA VAL A 146 -12.85 -0.21 4.98
C VAL A 146 -12.60 -1.64 5.45
N PHE A 147 -12.29 -2.55 4.52
CA PHE A 147 -11.94 -3.94 4.79
C PHE A 147 -10.60 -4.31 4.16
N GLU A 148 -9.73 -4.89 4.96
CA GLU A 148 -8.41 -5.36 4.54
C GLU A 148 -8.46 -6.79 4.05
N PHE A 149 -8.11 -7.00 2.78
CA PHE A 149 -7.88 -8.31 2.20
C PHE A 149 -6.40 -8.69 2.38
N LYS A 150 -6.16 -9.71 3.16
CA LYS A 150 -4.80 -10.18 3.45
C LYS A 150 -4.25 -11.06 2.32
N PRO A 151 -2.91 -11.13 2.15
CA PRO A 151 -2.29 -12.12 1.28
C PRO A 151 -2.80 -13.52 1.63
N LEU A 152 -3.00 -14.35 0.61
CA LEU A 152 -3.44 -15.73 0.82
C LEU A 152 -2.25 -16.63 1.11
N THR A 153 -2.44 -17.56 2.03
CA THR A 153 -1.46 -18.61 2.29
C THR A 153 -1.48 -19.65 1.16
N VAL A 154 -0.43 -20.47 1.11
CA VAL A 154 -0.39 -21.62 0.19
C VAL A 154 -1.61 -22.51 0.43
N GLU A 155 -1.93 -22.80 1.69
CA GLU A 155 -3.07 -23.66 2.08
C GLU A 155 -4.42 -23.07 1.63
N ASP A 156 -4.59 -21.76 1.70
CA ASP A 156 -5.79 -21.07 1.22
C ASP A 156 -5.92 -21.13 -0.32
N THR A 157 -4.80 -21.20 -1.03
CA THR A 157 -4.77 -21.17 -2.51
C THR A 157 -4.97 -22.57 -3.13
N ILE A 158 -4.53 -23.64 -2.46
CA ILE A 158 -4.64 -25.03 -2.96
C ILE A 158 -6.06 -25.40 -3.42
N PRO A 159 -7.14 -25.13 -2.66
CA PRO A 159 -8.50 -25.49 -3.10
C PRO A 159 -8.91 -24.85 -4.44
N ALA A 160 -8.46 -23.61 -4.71
CA ALA A 160 -8.74 -22.94 -5.98
C ALA A 160 -7.95 -23.58 -7.14
N VAL A 161 -6.70 -23.98 -6.91
CA VAL A 161 -5.87 -24.72 -7.89
C VAL A 161 -6.50 -26.07 -8.21
N VAL A 162 -6.89 -26.83 -7.19
CA VAL A 162 -7.54 -28.15 -7.38
C VAL A 162 -8.84 -28.00 -8.16
N ARG A 163 -9.65 -27.00 -7.85
CA ARG A 163 -10.87 -26.70 -8.60
C ARG A 163 -10.59 -26.40 -10.07
N ALA A 164 -9.55 -25.59 -10.35
CA ALA A 164 -9.15 -25.28 -11.72
C ALA A 164 -8.68 -26.52 -12.48
N LEU A 165 -7.87 -27.37 -11.86
CA LEU A 165 -7.39 -28.64 -12.44
C LEU A 165 -8.56 -29.58 -12.76
N ASN A 166 -9.53 -29.71 -11.86
CA ASN A 166 -10.72 -30.55 -12.08
C ASN A 166 -11.57 -30.04 -13.24
N ILE A 167 -11.75 -28.73 -13.37
CA ILE A 167 -12.50 -28.13 -14.49
C ILE A 167 -11.79 -28.41 -15.83
N GLU A 168 -10.44 -28.27 -15.87
CA GLU A 168 -9.70 -28.63 -17.08
C GLU A 168 -9.79 -30.14 -17.37
N LYS A 169 -9.83 -30.99 -16.34
CA LYS A 169 -10.04 -32.43 -16.48
C LYS A 169 -11.42 -32.75 -17.09
N GLU A 170 -12.47 -32.07 -16.65
CA GLU A 170 -13.83 -32.25 -17.18
C GLU A 170 -13.97 -31.76 -18.64
N ARG A 171 -13.21 -30.73 -19.03
CA ARG A 171 -13.22 -30.16 -20.38
C ARG A 171 -12.34 -30.92 -21.38
N SER A 172 -11.39 -31.66 -20.86
CA SER A 172 -10.44 -32.37 -21.68
C SER A 172 -11.10 -33.49 -22.49
N GLN A 173 -10.78 -33.58 -23.77
CA GLN A 173 -11.21 -34.69 -24.63
C GLN A 173 -10.40 -35.97 -24.37
N LEU A 174 -9.24 -35.84 -23.75
CA LEU A 174 -8.37 -36.92 -23.35
C LEU A 174 -8.34 -37.06 -21.84
N PRO A 175 -8.08 -38.24 -21.28
CA PRO A 175 -7.84 -38.36 -19.85
C PRO A 175 -6.74 -37.40 -19.42
N PHE A 176 -7.02 -36.56 -18.42
CA PHE A 176 -6.08 -35.60 -17.89
C PHE A 176 -5.84 -35.86 -16.41
N ASP A 177 -4.56 -35.93 -16.01
CA ASP A 177 -4.19 -36.15 -14.62
C ASP A 177 -2.85 -35.44 -14.28
N TRP A 178 -2.53 -35.36 -13.00
CA TRP A 178 -1.36 -34.64 -12.49
C TRP A 178 -0.74 -35.33 -11.27
N ALA A 179 0.52 -34.98 -10.97
CA ALA A 179 1.18 -35.47 -9.77
C ALA A 179 0.60 -34.83 -8.50
N GLU A 180 0.55 -35.58 -7.39
CA GLU A 180 -0.12 -35.21 -6.14
C GLU A 180 0.33 -33.85 -5.58
N ASP A 181 1.59 -33.49 -5.76
CA ASP A 181 2.18 -32.25 -5.26
C ASP A 181 2.08 -31.04 -6.21
N VAL A 182 1.52 -31.22 -7.42
CA VAL A 182 1.31 -30.14 -8.39
C VAL A 182 0.46 -29.00 -7.81
N PRO A 183 -0.70 -29.24 -7.15
CA PRO A 183 -1.49 -28.16 -6.58
C PRO A 183 -0.73 -27.30 -5.57
N ARG A 184 0.04 -27.95 -4.70
CA ARG A 184 0.86 -27.27 -3.69
C ARG A 184 2.00 -26.46 -4.32
N THR A 185 2.67 -27.05 -5.33
CA THR A 185 3.75 -26.39 -6.06
C THR A 185 3.28 -25.15 -6.80
N VAL A 186 2.11 -25.23 -7.48
CA VAL A 186 1.49 -24.08 -8.16
C VAL A 186 1.10 -23.01 -7.15
N ALA A 187 0.43 -23.38 -6.06
CA ALA A 187 0.00 -22.44 -5.01
C ALA A 187 1.20 -21.71 -4.39
N ALA A 188 2.29 -22.42 -4.08
CA ALA A 188 3.50 -21.82 -3.54
C ALA A 188 4.19 -20.86 -4.51
N GLY A 189 4.17 -21.17 -5.82
CA GLY A 189 4.78 -20.33 -6.86
C GLY A 189 3.99 -19.08 -7.23
N CYS A 190 2.76 -18.92 -6.74
CA CYS A 190 1.89 -17.81 -7.09
C CYS A 190 1.80 -16.70 -6.02
N GLY A 191 2.49 -16.86 -4.88
CA GLY A 191 2.61 -15.81 -3.86
C GLY A 191 1.26 -15.27 -3.34
N GLY A 192 0.23 -16.12 -3.21
CA GLY A 192 -1.08 -15.74 -2.70
C GLY A 192 -2.02 -15.05 -3.71
N ASP A 193 -1.67 -15.00 -4.99
CA ASP A 193 -2.55 -14.50 -6.06
C ASP A 193 -3.28 -15.66 -6.76
N VAL A 194 -4.56 -15.87 -6.40
CA VAL A 194 -5.37 -16.96 -6.98
C VAL A 194 -5.58 -16.81 -8.49
N ARG A 195 -5.67 -15.59 -9.02
CA ARG A 195 -5.83 -15.39 -10.47
C ARG A 195 -4.63 -15.95 -11.24
N LYS A 196 -3.43 -15.71 -10.71
CA LYS A 196 -2.21 -16.26 -11.30
C LYS A 196 -2.12 -17.77 -11.12
N ALA A 197 -2.55 -18.28 -9.97
CA ALA A 197 -2.58 -19.71 -9.74
C ALA A 197 -3.49 -20.44 -10.75
N VAL A 198 -4.66 -19.88 -11.02
CA VAL A 198 -5.59 -20.42 -12.04
C VAL A 198 -5.03 -20.30 -13.46
N ASN A 199 -4.42 -19.16 -13.80
CA ASN A 199 -3.76 -18.98 -15.10
C ASN A 199 -2.58 -19.95 -15.28
N ALA A 200 -1.85 -20.25 -14.19
CA ALA A 200 -0.78 -21.27 -14.22
C ALA A 200 -1.35 -22.66 -14.51
N VAL A 201 -2.50 -23.03 -13.95
CA VAL A 201 -3.18 -24.31 -14.25
C VAL A 201 -3.54 -24.39 -15.75
N GLU A 202 -4.12 -23.31 -16.33
CA GLU A 202 -4.44 -23.28 -17.75
C GLU A 202 -3.20 -23.50 -18.64
N LEU A 203 -2.06 -22.88 -18.27
CA LEU A 203 -0.80 -23.08 -18.98
C LEU A 203 -0.24 -24.50 -18.81
N LEU A 204 -0.33 -25.08 -17.61
CA LEU A 204 0.07 -26.46 -17.35
C LEU A 204 -0.76 -27.44 -18.16
N TYR A 205 -2.06 -27.25 -18.23
CA TYR A 205 -2.94 -28.08 -19.06
C TYR A 205 -2.55 -28.01 -20.54
N ARG A 206 -2.31 -26.83 -21.07
CA ARG A 206 -1.92 -26.61 -22.48
C ARG A 206 -0.54 -27.19 -22.81
N SER A 207 0.35 -27.31 -21.81
CA SER A 207 1.71 -27.87 -21.96
C SER A 207 1.82 -29.30 -21.45
N ALA A 208 0.71 -29.93 -21.05
CA ALA A 208 0.72 -31.29 -20.50
C ALA A 208 1.29 -32.32 -21.48
N ARG A 209 2.03 -33.26 -20.94
CA ARG A 209 2.73 -34.27 -21.74
C ARG A 209 1.83 -35.47 -22.03
N PRO A 210 1.90 -36.07 -23.22
CA PRO A 210 1.23 -37.32 -23.51
C PRO A 210 1.75 -38.44 -22.58
N LYS A 211 0.84 -39.16 -21.91
CA LYS A 211 1.14 -40.30 -21.08
C LYS A 211 -0.02 -41.29 -21.11
N ASP A 212 0.24 -42.56 -21.41
CA ASP A 212 -0.71 -43.67 -21.37
C ASP A 212 -2.05 -43.38 -22.10
N GLY A 213 -1.98 -42.70 -23.24
CA GLY A 213 -3.16 -42.30 -24.02
C GLY A 213 -3.92 -41.09 -23.48
N GLY A 214 -3.40 -40.40 -22.49
CA GLY A 214 -3.92 -39.17 -21.91
C GLY A 214 -2.87 -38.07 -21.83
N LEU A 215 -3.19 -37.02 -21.05
CA LEU A 215 -2.33 -35.89 -20.74
C LEU A 215 -1.95 -35.94 -19.26
N TYR A 216 -0.70 -35.63 -18.96
CA TYR A 216 -0.19 -35.66 -17.59
C TYR A 216 0.72 -34.46 -17.30
N VAL A 217 0.56 -33.88 -16.10
CA VAL A 217 1.40 -32.78 -15.57
C VAL A 217 2.28 -33.33 -14.45
N THR A 218 3.60 -33.18 -14.61
CA THR A 218 4.58 -33.59 -13.61
C THR A 218 4.83 -32.46 -12.60
N ARG A 219 5.48 -32.80 -11.49
CA ARG A 219 5.99 -31.80 -10.53
C ARG A 219 7.01 -30.86 -11.18
N GLU A 220 7.89 -31.41 -12.01
CA GLU A 220 8.92 -30.63 -12.70
C GLU A 220 8.32 -29.58 -13.61
N ASP A 221 7.22 -29.89 -14.31
CA ASP A 221 6.49 -28.91 -15.14
C ASP A 221 5.94 -27.78 -14.27
N ALA A 222 5.35 -28.11 -13.10
CA ALA A 222 4.84 -27.11 -12.15
C ALA A 222 5.96 -26.27 -11.54
N VAL A 223 7.10 -26.87 -11.17
CA VAL A 223 8.29 -26.15 -10.67
C VAL A 223 8.86 -25.22 -11.73
N GLN A 224 8.99 -25.69 -12.98
CA GLN A 224 9.53 -24.89 -14.07
C GLN A 224 8.65 -23.65 -14.35
N LEU A 225 7.32 -23.83 -14.34
CA LEU A 225 6.38 -22.71 -14.48
C LEU A 225 6.44 -21.76 -13.29
N SER A 226 6.54 -22.31 -12.07
CA SER A 226 6.63 -21.53 -10.83
C SER A 226 7.94 -20.76 -10.74
N GLN A 227 9.06 -21.31 -11.19
CA GLN A 227 10.34 -20.59 -11.23
C GLN A 227 10.33 -19.42 -12.21
N CYS A 228 9.69 -19.56 -13.36
CA CYS A 228 9.46 -18.44 -14.28
C CYS A 228 8.55 -17.35 -13.64
N SER A 229 7.65 -17.74 -12.76
CA SER A 229 6.79 -16.83 -11.99
C SER A 229 7.50 -16.27 -10.74
N ALA A 230 8.26 -17.08 -10.02
CA ALA A 230 8.93 -16.69 -8.76
C ALA A 230 10.00 -15.61 -8.97
N MET A 231 10.69 -15.59 -10.10
CA MET A 231 11.57 -14.45 -10.46
C MET A 231 10.82 -13.12 -10.54
N ARG A 232 9.49 -13.13 -10.71
CA ARG A 232 8.61 -11.95 -10.70
C ARG A 232 7.82 -11.79 -9.39
N TYR A 233 7.87 -12.77 -8.47
CA TYR A 233 6.88 -12.96 -7.42
C TYR A 233 7.32 -12.65 -6.00
N ASP A 234 8.58 -12.44 -5.75
CA ASP A 234 9.08 -12.08 -4.41
C ASP A 234 8.70 -10.64 -3.97
N ARG A 235 7.77 -10.01 -4.72
CA ARG A 235 7.39 -8.59 -4.51
C ARG A 235 6.39 -8.33 -3.40
N GLU A 236 5.61 -9.31 -2.95
CA GLU A 236 4.46 -9.10 -2.04
C GLU A 236 4.35 -10.14 -0.91
N GLY A 237 5.34 -11.02 -0.71
CA GLY A 237 5.36 -12.02 0.35
C GLY A 237 6.09 -11.53 1.62
N ASP A 238 5.97 -12.29 2.72
CA ASP A 238 6.70 -12.03 3.97
C ASP A 238 8.22 -11.93 3.72
N ASP A 239 8.78 -12.73 2.81
CA ASP A 239 10.19 -12.68 2.38
C ASP A 239 10.58 -11.32 1.78
N HIS A 240 9.65 -10.64 1.07
CA HIS A 240 9.91 -9.32 0.51
C HIS A 240 10.06 -8.25 1.60
N TYR A 241 9.15 -8.26 2.59
CA TYR A 241 9.25 -7.36 3.74
C TYR A 241 10.47 -7.65 4.59
N ASP A 242 10.85 -8.93 4.71
CA ASP A 242 12.06 -9.34 5.40
C ASP A 242 13.33 -8.88 4.67
N LEU A 243 13.36 -8.94 3.34
CA LEU A 243 14.46 -8.39 2.52
C LEU A 243 14.60 -6.87 2.67
N LEU A 244 13.48 -6.13 2.63
CA LEU A 244 13.48 -4.69 2.86
C LEU A 244 13.91 -4.34 4.30
N SER A 245 13.51 -5.15 5.27
CA SER A 245 13.92 -5.02 6.67
C SER A 245 15.40 -5.34 6.84
N ALA A 246 15.91 -6.37 6.18
CA ALA A 246 17.31 -6.75 6.18
C ALA A 246 18.19 -5.66 5.53
N LEU A 247 17.79 -5.12 4.37
CA LEU A 247 18.44 -3.98 3.73
C LEU A 247 18.53 -2.78 4.68
N HIS A 248 17.41 -2.42 5.31
CA HIS A 248 17.36 -1.30 6.25
C HIS A 248 18.29 -1.53 7.44
N LYS A 249 18.20 -2.69 8.08
CA LYS A 249 19.02 -3.03 9.26
C LYS A 249 20.50 -3.13 8.95
N SER A 250 20.87 -3.61 7.76
CA SER A 250 22.26 -3.66 7.30
C SER A 250 22.85 -2.26 7.14
N ILE A 251 22.10 -1.34 6.52
CA ILE A 251 22.52 0.06 6.39
C ILE A 251 22.62 0.73 7.76
N ARG A 252 21.62 0.53 8.63
CA ARG A 252 21.63 1.04 10.01
C ARG A 252 22.81 0.50 10.81
N GLY A 253 23.14 -0.78 10.62
CA GLY A 253 24.29 -1.44 11.23
C GLY A 253 25.63 -1.11 10.59
N SER A 254 25.66 -0.26 9.55
CA SER A 254 26.87 0.13 8.82
C SER A 254 27.62 -1.04 8.18
N ASP A 255 26.88 -2.01 7.65
CA ASP A 255 27.39 -3.13 6.88
C ASP A 255 27.08 -2.91 5.38
N PRO A 256 28.02 -2.36 4.58
CA PRO A 256 27.81 -2.09 3.17
C PRO A 256 27.70 -3.38 2.33
N ASP A 257 28.36 -4.47 2.70
CA ASP A 257 28.34 -5.72 1.96
C ASP A 257 26.97 -6.40 2.06
N ALA A 258 26.41 -6.48 3.27
CA ALA A 258 25.07 -6.97 3.48
C ALA A 258 24.02 -6.05 2.79
N ALA A 259 24.21 -4.72 2.85
CA ALA A 259 23.30 -3.77 2.21
C ALA A 259 23.22 -3.98 0.70
N VAL A 260 24.35 -4.08 0.00
CA VAL A 260 24.34 -4.33 -1.46
C VAL A 260 23.83 -5.72 -1.81
N TYR A 261 24.07 -6.73 -0.95
CA TYR A 261 23.54 -8.07 -1.15
C TYR A 261 22.00 -8.10 -1.12
N TYR A 262 21.39 -7.52 -0.06
CA TYR A 262 19.93 -7.50 0.05
C TYR A 262 19.29 -6.59 -1.00
N LEU A 263 19.91 -5.46 -1.35
CA LEU A 263 19.50 -4.64 -2.48
C LEU A 263 19.53 -5.44 -3.79
N GLY A 264 20.61 -6.17 -4.04
CA GLY A 264 20.76 -7.01 -5.22
C GLY A 264 19.65 -8.05 -5.34
N ARG A 265 19.28 -8.70 -4.23
CA ARG A 265 18.16 -9.67 -4.19
C ARG A 265 16.83 -9.02 -4.60
N LEU A 266 16.53 -7.82 -4.08
CA LEU A 266 15.31 -7.07 -4.44
C LEU A 266 15.30 -6.70 -5.94
N LEU A 267 16.43 -6.22 -6.47
CA LEU A 267 16.54 -5.82 -7.88
C LEU A 267 16.47 -7.01 -8.84
N VAL A 268 17.07 -8.16 -8.48
CA VAL A 268 16.97 -9.41 -9.26
C VAL A 268 15.53 -9.92 -9.28
N ALA A 269 14.80 -9.78 -8.17
CA ALA A 269 13.35 -10.04 -8.12
C ALA A 269 12.52 -9.02 -8.95
N GLY A 270 13.19 -8.00 -9.54
CA GLY A 270 12.57 -6.96 -10.37
C GLY A 270 11.84 -5.89 -9.58
N ASP A 271 12.04 -5.80 -8.25
CA ASP A 271 11.50 -4.71 -7.45
C ASP A 271 12.43 -3.50 -7.49
N LEU A 272 11.99 -2.46 -8.13
CA LEU A 272 12.68 -1.17 -8.23
C LEU A 272 12.12 -0.15 -7.24
N ILE A 273 10.82 -0.18 -7.00
CA ILE A 273 10.12 0.89 -6.28
C ILE A 273 10.34 0.81 -4.77
N SER A 274 10.22 -0.38 -4.19
CA SER A 274 10.33 -0.55 -2.74
C SER A 274 11.71 -0.21 -2.19
N PRO A 275 12.83 -0.66 -2.80
CA PRO A 275 14.15 -0.21 -2.37
C PRO A 275 14.37 1.29 -2.56
N CYS A 276 13.85 1.92 -3.63
CA CYS A 276 13.91 3.37 -3.80
C CYS A 276 13.26 4.11 -2.62
N ARG A 277 12.04 3.73 -2.26
CA ARG A 277 11.33 4.30 -1.09
C ARG A 277 12.08 4.05 0.21
N ARG A 278 12.59 2.83 0.40
CA ARG A 278 13.30 2.44 1.62
C ARG A 278 14.60 3.24 1.82
N LEU A 279 15.39 3.44 0.77
CA LEU A 279 16.62 4.21 0.83
C LEU A 279 16.37 5.69 1.21
N LEU A 280 15.28 6.29 0.69
CA LEU A 280 14.87 7.64 1.09
C LEU A 280 14.47 7.71 2.58
N CYS A 281 13.73 6.71 3.08
CA CYS A 281 13.40 6.62 4.50
C CYS A 281 14.67 6.54 5.36
N ILE A 282 15.60 5.64 5.02
CA ILE A 282 16.86 5.44 5.75
C ILE A 282 17.69 6.72 5.78
N ALA A 283 17.77 7.45 4.65
CA ALA A 283 18.49 8.71 4.57
C ALA A 283 17.97 9.76 5.57
N ALA A 284 16.66 9.78 5.83
CA ALA A 284 16.04 10.71 6.78
C ALA A 284 16.02 10.16 8.22
N GLU A 285 15.79 8.86 8.41
CA GLU A 285 15.61 8.21 9.71
C GLU A 285 16.94 7.93 10.41
N ASP A 286 17.89 7.30 9.70
CA ASP A 286 19.12 6.77 10.31
C ASP A 286 20.35 7.65 10.07
N ILE A 287 20.40 8.41 8.97
CA ILE A 287 21.51 9.31 8.66
C ILE A 287 21.20 10.73 9.14
N GLY A 288 20.05 11.25 8.79
CA GLY A 288 19.51 12.49 9.28
C GLY A 288 20.55 13.63 9.33
N LEU A 289 20.63 14.26 10.49
CA LEU A 289 21.49 15.43 10.70
C LEU A 289 22.99 15.11 10.86
N ALA A 290 23.37 13.84 10.93
CA ALA A 290 24.79 13.46 10.93
C ALA A 290 25.45 13.76 9.57
N TYR A 291 24.71 13.59 8.47
CA TYR A 291 25.11 13.93 7.11
C TYR A 291 23.90 14.47 6.31
N PRO A 292 23.56 15.76 6.46
CA PRO A 292 22.34 16.34 5.90
C PRO A 292 22.20 16.24 4.38
N GLN A 293 23.32 16.15 3.63
CA GLN A 293 23.30 15.99 2.19
C GLN A 293 22.87 14.59 1.73
N ALA A 294 22.86 13.59 2.60
CA ALA A 294 22.55 12.21 2.24
C ALA A 294 21.19 12.11 1.52
N ILE A 295 20.16 12.77 2.02
CA ILE A 295 18.82 12.73 1.41
C ILE A 295 18.80 13.29 -0.02
N THR A 296 19.57 14.34 -0.30
CA THR A 296 19.67 14.95 -1.63
C THR A 296 20.38 14.01 -2.61
N VAL A 297 21.50 13.41 -2.20
CA VAL A 297 22.24 12.44 -3.02
C VAL A 297 21.39 11.23 -3.31
N VAL A 298 20.78 10.65 -2.27
CA VAL A 298 19.90 9.47 -2.43
C VAL A 298 18.70 9.78 -3.32
N LYS A 299 18.10 10.97 -3.21
CA LYS A 299 17.01 11.40 -4.10
C LYS A 299 17.48 11.45 -5.55
N SER A 300 18.65 11.97 -5.83
CA SER A 300 19.23 11.99 -7.18
C SER A 300 19.51 10.59 -7.70
N CYS A 301 20.02 9.69 -6.87
CA CYS A 301 20.24 8.28 -7.22
C CYS A 301 18.91 7.58 -7.53
N VAL A 302 17.88 7.83 -6.73
CA VAL A 302 16.53 7.27 -6.94
C VAL A 302 15.93 7.79 -8.25
N ASP A 303 16.02 9.08 -8.54
CA ASP A 303 15.51 9.66 -9.79
C ASP A 303 16.23 9.08 -11.01
N ALA A 304 17.57 8.95 -10.94
CA ALA A 304 18.34 8.29 -11.98
C ALA A 304 17.92 6.83 -12.17
N ALA A 305 17.73 6.08 -11.07
CA ALA A 305 17.30 4.69 -11.13
C ALA A 305 15.93 4.52 -11.80
N LEU A 306 14.98 5.42 -11.48
CA LEU A 306 13.64 5.39 -12.07
C LEU A 306 13.65 5.78 -13.55
N GLN A 307 14.57 6.65 -13.99
CA GLN A 307 14.73 7.01 -15.39
C GLN A 307 15.42 5.92 -16.21
N LEU A 308 16.43 5.26 -15.64
CA LEU A 308 17.19 4.21 -16.32
C LEU A 308 16.40 2.90 -16.41
N GLY A 309 15.64 2.56 -15.35
CA GLY A 309 14.99 1.26 -15.25
C GLY A 309 15.98 0.12 -15.01
N LEU A 310 15.46 -1.11 -14.89
CA LEU A 310 16.29 -2.30 -14.77
C LEU A 310 16.78 -2.75 -16.16
N PRO A 311 18.02 -3.25 -16.27
CA PRO A 311 18.96 -3.59 -15.18
C PRO A 311 19.86 -2.44 -14.72
N GLU A 312 19.93 -1.31 -15.40
CA GLU A 312 20.89 -0.21 -15.15
C GLU A 312 20.63 0.52 -13.83
N ALA A 313 19.41 0.53 -13.33
CA ALA A 313 19.02 1.12 -12.04
C ALA A 313 19.87 0.62 -10.85
N ARG A 314 20.49 -0.57 -10.99
CA ARG A 314 21.37 -1.14 -9.97
C ARG A 314 22.57 -0.26 -9.65
N LEU A 315 23.06 0.55 -10.60
CA LEU A 315 24.25 1.38 -10.42
C LEU A 315 24.00 2.53 -9.43
N PRO A 316 23.05 3.45 -9.69
CA PRO A 316 22.75 4.52 -8.75
C PRO A 316 22.21 4.02 -7.41
N LEU A 317 21.43 2.93 -7.37
CA LEU A 317 20.92 2.39 -6.11
C LEU A 317 22.02 1.70 -5.29
N GLY A 318 22.99 1.05 -5.93
CA GLY A 318 24.18 0.52 -5.27
C GLY A 318 25.03 1.62 -4.63
N GLU A 319 25.25 2.72 -5.35
CA GLU A 319 25.93 3.92 -4.82
C GLU A 319 25.19 4.47 -3.60
N ALA A 320 23.86 4.64 -3.67
CA ALA A 320 23.06 5.12 -2.55
C ALA A 320 23.13 4.19 -1.34
N ALA A 321 23.06 2.87 -1.52
CA ALA A 321 23.15 1.92 -0.43
C ALA A 321 24.52 1.95 0.28
N VAL A 322 25.62 1.99 -0.48
CA VAL A 322 26.97 2.09 0.07
C VAL A 322 27.17 3.42 0.79
N LEU A 323 26.76 4.54 0.19
CA LEU A 323 26.80 5.85 0.82
C LEU A 323 26.11 5.84 2.17
N LEU A 324 24.88 5.33 2.23
CA LEU A 324 24.10 5.30 3.47
C LEU A 324 24.70 4.33 4.50
N ALA A 325 25.22 3.18 4.07
CA ALA A 325 25.86 2.22 4.98
C ALA A 325 27.14 2.80 5.62
N THR A 326 27.91 3.59 4.87
CA THR A 326 29.18 4.15 5.33
C THR A 326 29.08 5.55 5.96
N ALA A 327 27.94 6.22 5.82
CA ALA A 327 27.71 7.54 6.42
C ALA A 327 27.59 7.48 7.95
N PRO A 328 27.94 8.55 8.67
CA PRO A 328 27.66 8.67 10.10
C PRO A 328 26.15 8.65 10.34
N LYS A 329 25.71 8.13 11.48
CA LYS A 329 24.32 7.90 11.82
C LYS A 329 23.79 8.92 12.83
N SER A 330 22.53 9.35 12.66
CA SER A 330 21.77 10.09 13.65
C SER A 330 20.28 9.91 13.43
N ASN A 331 19.57 9.53 14.45
CA ASN A 331 18.12 9.47 14.48
C ASN A 331 17.47 10.58 15.32
N SER A 332 18.24 11.63 15.67
CA SER A 332 17.79 12.72 16.54
C SER A 332 16.53 13.41 16.02
N ALA A 333 16.49 13.75 14.71
CA ALA A 333 15.33 14.36 14.08
C ALA A 333 14.12 13.40 14.00
N HIS A 334 14.36 12.11 13.73
CA HIS A 334 13.31 11.07 13.76
C HIS A 334 12.69 10.96 15.15
N ASN A 335 13.51 10.82 16.19
CA ASN A 335 13.03 10.73 17.56
C ASN A 335 12.23 11.98 17.97
N ALA A 336 12.68 13.16 17.57
CA ALA A 336 12.00 14.41 17.87
C ALA A 336 10.58 14.47 17.31
N ILE A 337 10.38 14.11 16.05
CA ILE A 337 9.03 14.13 15.44
C ILE A 337 8.15 13.04 16.01
N ILE A 338 8.67 11.84 16.26
CA ILE A 338 7.90 10.75 16.89
C ILE A 338 7.41 11.16 18.27
N ALA A 339 8.29 11.69 19.13
CA ALA A 339 7.91 12.14 20.47
C ALA A 339 6.83 13.24 20.43
N ALA A 340 6.93 14.17 19.49
CA ALA A 340 5.91 15.22 19.32
C ALA A 340 4.57 14.62 18.87
N MET A 341 4.58 13.67 17.93
CA MET A 341 3.37 12.99 17.47
C MET A 341 2.72 12.15 18.58
N GLU A 342 3.50 11.46 19.39
CA GLU A 342 3.00 10.69 20.53
C GLU A 342 2.32 11.60 21.57
N ASP A 343 2.93 12.73 21.92
CA ASP A 343 2.32 13.69 22.84
C ASP A 343 0.98 14.20 22.32
N ILE A 344 0.89 14.52 21.01
CA ILE A 344 -0.35 14.94 20.35
C ILE A 344 -1.41 13.83 20.40
N GLN A 345 -1.05 12.58 20.11
CA GLN A 345 -1.96 11.44 20.15
C GLN A 345 -2.48 11.15 21.56
N ARG A 346 -1.69 11.42 22.59
CA ARG A 346 -2.11 11.33 24.00
C ARG A 346 -2.97 12.50 24.48
N GLY A 347 -3.29 13.44 23.58
CA GLY A 347 -4.11 14.59 23.87
C GLY A 347 -3.35 15.79 24.47
N ALA A 348 -2.03 15.77 24.47
CA ALA A 348 -1.20 16.90 24.87
C ALA A 348 -1.22 17.98 23.79
N VAL A 349 -2.39 18.57 23.58
CA VAL A 349 -2.62 19.66 22.60
C VAL A 349 -2.91 20.92 23.39
N GLY A 350 -2.28 22.03 23.00
CA GLY A 350 -2.50 23.32 23.62
C GLY A 350 -2.76 24.40 22.59
N ASP A 351 -3.28 25.53 23.06
CA ASP A 351 -3.50 26.69 22.22
C ASP A 351 -2.17 27.26 21.72
N ILE A 352 -2.14 27.61 20.44
CA ILE A 352 -1.00 28.32 19.85
C ILE A 352 -0.81 29.64 20.60
N PRO A 353 0.41 29.96 21.07
CA PRO A 353 0.70 31.24 21.70
C PRO A 353 0.18 32.43 20.88
N ARG A 354 -0.49 33.35 21.54
CA ARG A 354 -1.26 34.41 20.84
C ARG A 354 -0.40 35.26 19.89
N HIS A 355 0.85 35.55 20.26
CA HIS A 355 1.79 36.31 19.41
C HIS A 355 2.26 35.58 18.15
N LEU A 356 2.03 34.26 18.06
CA LEU A 356 2.30 33.44 16.87
C LEU A 356 1.09 33.28 15.94
N LYS A 357 -0.11 33.64 16.39
CA LYS A 357 -1.31 33.57 15.57
C LYS A 357 -1.32 34.70 14.53
N ASN A 358 -1.85 34.40 13.33
CA ASN A 358 -2.04 35.42 12.32
C ASN A 358 -3.04 36.48 12.84
N VAL A 359 -2.76 37.75 12.56
CA VAL A 359 -3.69 38.86 12.88
C VAL A 359 -4.80 38.80 11.82
N HIS A 360 -6.00 38.35 12.21
CA HIS A 360 -7.18 38.42 11.38
C HIS A 360 -7.88 39.77 11.64
N ALA A 361 -8.48 40.37 10.59
CA ALA A 361 -9.16 41.68 10.66
C ALA A 361 -10.30 41.75 11.69
N ASP A 362 -10.85 40.59 12.10
CA ASP A 362 -11.98 40.48 13.04
C ASP A 362 -11.56 40.41 14.52
N SER A 363 -10.27 40.52 14.83
CA SER A 363 -9.80 40.53 16.23
C SER A 363 -9.98 41.87 16.91
N THR A 364 -11.25 42.28 17.14
CA THR A 364 -11.64 43.47 17.92
C THR A 364 -11.57 43.25 19.44
N GLY A 365 -10.77 42.28 19.90
CA GLY A 365 -10.58 42.04 21.34
C GLY A 365 -9.65 43.07 21.99
N THR A 366 -10.11 43.67 23.07
CA THR A 366 -9.51 44.76 23.86
C THR A 366 -8.19 44.41 24.59
N GLU A 367 -7.69 43.22 24.52
CA GLU A 367 -6.39 42.86 25.12
C GLU A 367 -5.27 42.92 24.06
N LYS A 368 -4.35 43.87 24.24
CA LYS A 368 -3.09 43.92 23.48
C LYS A 368 -2.24 42.70 23.80
N ALA A 369 -2.31 41.69 22.93
CA ALA A 369 -1.38 40.58 23.01
C ALA A 369 0.08 41.07 22.91
N PRO A 370 1.05 40.45 23.59
CA PRO A 370 2.45 40.76 23.36
C PRO A 370 2.77 40.57 21.86
N ALA A 371 3.40 41.58 21.26
CA ALA A 371 3.73 41.56 19.85
C ALA A 371 4.81 40.45 19.60
N TYR A 372 4.70 39.75 18.47
CA TYR A 372 5.74 38.85 18.00
C TYR A 372 7.05 39.60 17.85
N LYS A 373 8.10 39.13 18.51
CA LYS A 373 9.45 39.67 18.38
C LYS A 373 10.09 39.03 17.15
N TYR A 374 10.33 39.82 16.11
CA TYR A 374 10.92 39.33 14.88
C TYR A 374 12.43 39.10 15.04
N PRO A 375 12.95 37.84 15.01
CA PRO A 375 14.33 37.55 15.35
C PRO A 375 15.38 38.29 14.52
N HIS A 376 15.11 38.55 13.23
CA HIS A 376 16.03 39.29 12.35
C HIS A 376 16.27 40.73 12.78
N ASN A 377 15.46 41.30 13.66
CA ASN A 377 15.68 42.65 14.23
C ASN A 377 16.62 42.65 15.47
N TYR A 378 17.10 41.47 15.88
CA TYR A 378 17.92 41.28 17.07
C TYR A 378 19.31 40.75 16.70
N PRO A 379 20.31 41.00 17.56
CA PRO A 379 21.67 40.49 17.34
C PRO A 379 21.66 38.97 17.13
N GLN A 380 22.48 38.50 16.21
CA GLN A 380 22.63 37.08 15.87
C GLN A 380 21.27 36.42 15.43
N HIS A 381 20.26 37.23 15.06
CA HIS A 381 18.94 36.78 14.65
C HIS A 381 18.26 35.88 15.71
N TYR A 382 18.50 36.19 17.01
CA TYR A 382 17.92 35.46 18.12
C TYR A 382 17.29 36.40 19.13
N VAL A 383 16.13 36.00 19.65
CA VAL A 383 15.44 36.65 20.76
C VAL A 383 14.68 35.61 21.54
N GLU A 384 14.79 35.69 22.85
CA GLU A 384 14.02 34.77 23.73
C GLU A 384 12.54 35.11 23.69
N GLN A 385 11.76 34.13 23.27
CA GLN A 385 10.29 34.14 23.33
C GLN A 385 9.77 32.70 23.28
N ARG A 386 8.55 32.49 23.76
CA ARG A 386 7.93 31.17 23.81
C ARG A 386 7.31 30.81 22.47
N TYR A 387 7.58 29.61 21.98
CA TYR A 387 7.03 29.09 20.72
C TYR A 387 6.07 27.92 20.94
N LEU A 388 6.26 27.11 22.00
CA LEU A 388 5.35 26.01 22.32
C LEU A 388 4.15 26.49 23.13
N PRO A 389 3.00 25.79 23.02
CA PRO A 389 1.86 25.99 23.90
C PRO A 389 2.24 25.95 25.39
N GLU A 390 1.56 26.74 26.21
CA GLU A 390 1.81 26.75 27.66
C GLU A 390 1.59 25.40 28.33
N THR A 391 0.61 24.64 27.84
CA THR A 391 0.27 23.29 28.32
C THR A 391 1.41 22.28 28.17
N LEU A 392 2.35 22.51 27.27
CA LEU A 392 3.51 21.66 27.06
C LEU A 392 4.70 22.03 27.98
N GLY A 393 4.61 23.14 28.73
CA GLY A 393 5.68 23.57 29.62
C GLY A 393 7.03 23.75 28.89
N ASP A 394 8.09 23.20 29.48
CA ASP A 394 9.44 23.25 28.92
C ASP A 394 9.81 21.96 28.17
N ARG A 395 8.80 21.34 27.50
CA ARG A 395 8.99 20.13 26.73
C ARG A 395 10.07 20.32 25.65
N THR A 396 11.05 19.42 25.64
CA THR A 396 12.09 19.36 24.61
C THR A 396 11.87 18.10 23.79
N TYR A 397 11.75 18.27 22.47
CA TYR A 397 11.61 17.16 21.53
C TYR A 397 12.93 16.83 20.82
N TYR A 398 13.68 17.85 20.45
CA TYR A 398 14.95 17.68 19.72
C TYR A 398 16.12 17.69 20.68
N GLU A 399 16.88 16.62 20.67
CA GLU A 399 18.16 16.47 21.38
C GLU A 399 19.28 16.28 20.36
N TYR A 400 20.36 17.05 20.49
CA TYR A 400 21.47 16.98 19.57
C TYR A 400 22.20 15.63 19.70
N GLY A 401 22.39 14.94 18.56
CA GLY A 401 23.20 13.74 18.50
C GLY A 401 24.70 14.01 18.76
N GLU A 402 25.43 12.95 19.05
CA GLU A 402 26.88 13.07 19.40
C GLU A 402 27.79 13.25 18.18
N ASN A 403 27.26 13.21 16.95
CA ASN A 403 28.03 13.39 15.74
C ASN A 403 28.58 14.82 15.59
N LYS A 404 29.63 14.98 14.76
CA LYS A 404 30.33 16.26 14.58
C LYS A 404 29.42 17.40 14.13
N THR A 405 28.49 17.15 13.24
CA THR A 405 27.58 18.14 12.64
C THR A 405 26.65 18.73 13.70
N GLU A 406 25.96 17.85 14.44
CA GLU A 406 25.01 18.28 15.46
C GLU A 406 25.71 18.91 16.67
N GLN A 407 26.87 18.41 17.06
CA GLN A 407 27.65 19.01 18.13
C GLN A 407 28.22 20.40 17.75
N ALA A 408 28.50 20.63 16.47
CA ALA A 408 28.87 21.97 16.00
C ALA A 408 27.69 22.94 16.09
N ALA A 409 26.50 22.50 15.66
CA ALA A 409 25.26 23.27 15.77
C ALA A 409 24.92 23.57 17.24
N LYS A 410 25.03 22.56 18.11
CA LYS A 410 24.82 22.74 19.57
C LYS A 410 25.68 23.83 20.15
N ARG A 411 27.01 23.77 19.91
CA ARG A 411 27.96 24.79 20.40
C ARG A 411 27.60 26.19 19.92
N TYR A 412 27.25 26.32 18.63
CA TYR A 412 26.83 27.59 18.05
C TYR A 412 25.64 28.20 18.78
N TRP A 413 24.57 27.38 19.02
CA TRP A 413 23.38 27.88 19.72
C TRP A 413 23.57 28.06 21.22
N ASP A 414 24.42 27.26 21.87
CA ASP A 414 24.74 27.42 23.28
C ASP A 414 25.49 28.77 23.52
N GLU A 415 26.36 29.18 22.61
CA GLU A 415 27.03 30.48 22.67
C GLU A 415 26.06 31.65 22.49
N ILE A 416 25.06 31.52 21.64
CA ILE A 416 24.05 32.56 21.39
C ILE A 416 23.08 32.68 22.55
N LYS A 417 22.59 31.56 23.07
CA LYS A 417 21.54 31.50 24.10
C LYS A 417 22.06 31.80 25.52
N ARG A 418 23.39 31.73 25.74
CA ARG A 418 24.01 32.12 27.01
C ARG A 418 24.26 33.61 27.14
N LYS A 419 24.15 34.39 26.08
CA LYS A 419 24.25 35.82 26.04
C LYS A 419 22.87 36.49 26.17
#